data_47aeb86626446ffaf112ac4e3919af5d
#
_entry.id   47aeb86626446ffaf112ac4e3919af5d
#
_cell.length_a   1.000
_cell.length_b   1.000
_cell.length_c   1.000
_cell.angle_alpha   90.00
_cell.angle_beta   90.00
_cell.angle_gamma   90.00
#
_symmetry.space_group_name_H-M   'P 1'
#
loop_
_entity.id
_entity.type
_entity.pdbx_description
1 polymer ?
#
loop_
_entity_poly.entity_id
_entity_poly.type
_entity_poly.pdbx_seq_one_letter_code
_entity_poly.pdbx_strand_id
1 'polypeptide(L)'
;MTDQTDLPRPPRSEGAHHLLASARHSLGGLRRLSRETAFRHELIAGAAGLALLLAARAGLAEILGAVILFLLLLAAEALNTAIEVVVDHLAPGWAEFARDAKDLGSLAVLCLIGANLAFLGYALAT
;
A
#
# COMPACT_ATOMS: atom_id res chain seq x y z
N MET A 1 34.71 0.99 -2.95
CA MET A 1 33.45 0.70 -2.24
C MET A 1 33.27 1.80 -1.21
N THR A 2 32.56 2.87 -1.57
CA THR A 2 32.29 4.00 -0.66
C THR A 2 31.27 3.53 0.36
N ASP A 3 31.67 3.50 1.62
CA ASP A 3 30.83 3.20 2.76
C ASP A 3 29.66 4.23 2.80
N GLN A 4 28.45 3.77 2.52
CA GLN A 4 27.24 4.60 2.54
C GLN A 4 26.80 5.00 3.97
N THR A 5 27.58 4.58 4.99
CA THR A 5 27.27 4.86 6.39
C THR A 5 27.64 6.27 6.84
N ASP A 6 28.44 7.01 6.06
CA ASP A 6 28.96 8.33 6.43
C ASP A 6 28.24 9.53 5.77
N LEU A 7 27.10 9.31 5.14
CA LEU A 7 26.33 10.43 4.62
C LEU A 7 25.71 11.22 5.79
N PRO A 8 25.90 12.55 5.86
CA PRO A 8 25.32 13.37 6.92
C PRO A 8 23.79 13.25 6.88
N ARG A 9 23.20 12.91 8.02
CA ARG A 9 21.73 12.86 8.15
C ARG A 9 21.17 14.25 7.87
N PRO A 10 20.14 14.36 7.02
CA PRO A 10 19.49 15.65 6.79
C PRO A 10 18.93 16.19 8.13
N PRO A 11 18.98 17.50 8.35
CA PRO A 11 18.47 18.12 9.58
C PRO A 11 16.97 17.80 9.74
N ARG A 12 16.56 17.50 10.99
CA ARG A 12 15.15 17.28 11.30
C ARG A 12 14.40 18.60 11.11
N SER A 13 13.41 18.59 10.23
CA SER A 13 12.51 19.73 10.05
C SER A 13 11.44 19.74 11.14
N GLU A 14 11.14 20.91 11.74
CA GLU A 14 10.14 21.09 12.77
C GLU A 14 8.91 21.86 12.28
N GLY A 15 7.74 21.58 12.85
CA GLY A 15 6.50 22.31 12.59
C GLY A 15 5.93 22.14 11.19
N ALA A 16 5.49 23.24 10.56
CA ALA A 16 4.86 23.24 9.23
C ALA A 16 5.77 22.68 8.13
N HIS A 17 7.08 22.88 8.24
CA HIS A 17 8.07 22.28 7.34
C HIS A 17 8.10 20.76 7.43
N HIS A 18 7.86 20.20 8.63
CA HIS A 18 7.77 18.78 8.82
C HIS A 18 6.54 18.17 8.12
N LEU A 19 5.39 18.85 8.19
CA LEU A 19 4.15 18.41 7.49
C LEU A 19 4.33 18.44 5.97
N LEU A 20 4.94 19.50 5.43
CA LEU A 20 5.23 19.60 4.00
C LEU A 20 6.24 18.54 3.54
N ALA A 21 7.27 18.27 4.34
CA ALA A 21 8.23 17.21 4.08
C ALA A 21 7.54 15.82 4.10
N SER A 22 6.67 15.55 5.07
CA SER A 22 5.89 14.32 5.15
C SER A 22 4.97 14.14 3.95
N ALA A 23 4.27 15.19 3.53
CA ALA A 23 3.44 15.17 2.33
C ALA A 23 4.25 14.87 1.06
N ARG A 24 5.45 15.46 0.94
CA ARG A 24 6.37 15.20 -0.18
C ARG A 24 6.86 13.76 -0.18
N HIS A 25 7.17 13.18 0.99
CA HIS A 25 7.54 11.77 1.12
C HIS A 25 6.38 10.84 0.75
N SER A 26 5.15 11.16 1.17
CA SER A 26 3.95 10.41 0.80
C SER A 26 3.70 10.41 -0.71
N LEU A 27 3.88 11.56 -1.36
CA LEU A 27 3.80 11.66 -2.83
C LEU A 27 4.91 10.87 -3.53
N GLY A 28 6.12 10.86 -2.96
CA GLY A 28 7.23 10.03 -3.43
C GLY A 28 6.90 8.54 -3.33
N GLY A 29 6.32 8.11 -2.21
CA GLY A 29 5.83 6.75 -2.00
C GLY A 29 4.75 6.35 -3.01
N LEU A 30 3.76 7.20 -3.21
CA LEU A 30 2.71 6.96 -4.20
C LEU A 30 3.26 6.85 -5.63
N ARG A 31 4.20 7.72 -5.99
CA ARG A 31 4.89 7.66 -7.30
C ARG A 31 5.70 6.37 -7.45
N ARG A 32 6.37 5.91 -6.39
CA ARG A 32 7.09 4.63 -6.40
C ARG A 32 6.12 3.46 -6.57
N LEU A 33 5.04 3.45 -5.79
CA LEU A 33 4.02 2.41 -5.80
C LEU A 33 3.28 2.33 -7.14
N SER A 34 3.06 3.45 -7.82
CA SER A 34 2.41 3.49 -9.14
C SER A 34 3.17 2.74 -10.26
N ARG A 35 4.43 2.40 -10.02
CA ARG A 35 5.23 1.57 -10.94
C ARG A 35 4.97 0.08 -10.77
N GLU A 36 4.38 -0.33 -9.64
CA GLU A 36 4.05 -1.72 -9.39
C GLU A 36 2.79 -2.14 -10.16
N THR A 37 2.89 -3.28 -10.82
CA THR A 37 1.76 -3.81 -11.63
C THR A 37 0.58 -4.21 -10.75
N ALA A 38 0.85 -4.83 -9.59
CA ALA A 38 -0.17 -5.22 -8.62
C ALA A 38 -0.99 -3.99 -8.17
N PHE A 39 -0.32 -2.91 -7.76
CA PHE A 39 -0.97 -1.67 -7.34
C PHE A 39 -1.89 -1.10 -8.43
N ARG A 40 -1.46 -1.10 -9.69
CA ARG A 40 -2.29 -0.63 -10.80
C ARG A 40 -3.54 -1.48 -11.00
N HIS A 41 -3.43 -2.81 -10.86
CA HIS A 41 -4.58 -3.72 -10.91
C HIS A 41 -5.54 -3.48 -9.74
N GLU A 42 -5.02 -3.24 -8.55
CA GLU A 42 -5.82 -2.91 -7.37
C GLU A 42 -6.57 -1.59 -7.51
N LEU A 43 -5.94 -0.56 -8.09
CA LEU A 43 -6.61 0.71 -8.39
C LEU A 43 -7.77 0.52 -9.37
N ILE A 44 -7.58 -0.26 -10.43
CA ILE A 44 -8.64 -0.57 -11.40
C ILE A 44 -9.78 -1.35 -10.72
N ALA A 45 -9.44 -2.38 -9.94
CA ALA A 45 -10.41 -3.18 -9.21
C ALA A 45 -11.20 -2.35 -8.18
N GLY A 46 -10.51 -1.47 -7.44
CA GLY A 46 -11.13 -0.56 -6.48
C GLY A 46 -12.08 0.44 -7.16
N ALA A 47 -11.66 1.02 -8.28
CA ALA A 47 -12.52 1.92 -9.06
C ALA A 47 -13.75 1.18 -9.60
N ALA A 48 -13.60 -0.04 -10.10
CA ALA A 48 -14.69 -0.88 -10.57
C ALA A 48 -15.66 -1.24 -9.42
N GLY A 49 -15.14 -1.62 -8.26
CA GLY A 49 -15.94 -1.92 -7.06
C GLY A 49 -16.75 -0.71 -6.60
N LEU A 50 -16.12 0.47 -6.55
CA LEU A 50 -16.83 1.72 -6.22
C LEU A 50 -17.92 2.04 -7.25
N ALA A 51 -17.64 1.88 -8.54
CA ALA A 51 -18.64 2.09 -9.59
C ALA A 51 -19.83 1.13 -9.47
N LEU A 52 -19.60 -0.13 -9.11
CA LEU A 52 -20.64 -1.11 -8.84
C LEU A 52 -21.52 -0.70 -7.63
N LEU A 53 -20.92 -0.25 -6.53
CA LEU A 53 -21.65 0.22 -5.35
C LEU A 53 -22.51 1.45 -5.68
N LEU A 54 -21.97 2.40 -6.44
CA LEU A 54 -22.73 3.57 -6.89
C LEU A 54 -23.89 3.19 -7.82
N ALA A 55 -23.66 2.28 -8.76
CA ALA A 55 -24.70 1.76 -9.66
C ALA A 55 -25.80 0.99 -8.89
N ALA A 56 -25.43 0.24 -7.86
CA ALA A 56 -26.35 -0.46 -6.97
C ALA A 56 -27.06 0.48 -5.98
N ARG A 57 -26.70 1.77 -5.98
CA ARG A 57 -27.23 2.77 -5.03
C ARG A 57 -26.97 2.40 -3.56
N ALA A 58 -25.79 1.80 -3.30
CA ALA A 58 -25.36 1.46 -1.95
C ALA A 58 -25.41 2.68 -1.02
N GLY A 59 -25.69 2.45 0.25
CA GLY A 59 -25.75 3.49 1.26
C GLY A 59 -24.39 4.11 1.55
N LEU A 60 -24.40 5.23 2.26
CA LEU A 60 -23.16 5.94 2.62
C LEU A 60 -22.23 5.07 3.47
N ALA A 61 -22.78 4.24 4.36
CA ALA A 61 -21.99 3.37 5.23
C ALA A 61 -21.21 2.33 4.42
N GLU A 62 -21.84 1.72 3.41
CA GLU A 62 -21.24 0.75 2.52
C GLU A 62 -20.14 1.39 1.67
N ILE A 63 -20.38 2.58 1.14
CA ILE A 63 -19.39 3.32 0.35
C ILE A 63 -18.19 3.70 1.22
N LEU A 64 -18.41 4.25 2.42
CA LEU A 64 -17.32 4.60 3.34
C LEU A 64 -16.56 3.37 3.80
N GLY A 65 -17.24 2.27 4.11
CA GLY A 65 -16.60 1.01 4.47
C GLY A 65 -15.69 0.47 3.36
N ALA A 66 -16.17 0.49 2.11
CA ALA A 66 -15.39 0.09 0.95
C ALA A 66 -14.15 0.99 0.75
N VAL A 67 -14.30 2.31 0.88
CA VAL A 67 -13.18 3.25 0.77
C VAL A 67 -12.14 3.01 1.87
N ILE A 68 -12.56 2.82 3.11
CA ILE A 68 -11.65 2.54 4.25
C ILE A 68 -10.88 1.25 4.01
N LEU A 69 -11.56 0.17 3.64
CA LEU A 69 -10.90 -1.12 3.35
C LEU A 69 -9.95 -1.02 2.16
N PHE A 70 -10.31 -0.26 1.14
CA PHE A 70 -9.43 -0.04 0.00
C PHE A 70 -8.18 0.75 0.38
N LEU A 71 -8.30 1.79 1.22
CA LEU A 71 -7.14 2.53 1.73
C LEU A 71 -6.23 1.65 2.59
N LEU A 72 -6.80 0.74 3.39
CA LEU A 72 -6.01 -0.24 4.14
C LEU A 72 -5.25 -1.21 3.22
N LEU A 73 -5.87 -1.65 2.13
CA LEU A 73 -5.21 -2.45 1.11
C LEU A 73 -4.02 -1.71 0.49
N LEU A 74 -4.22 -0.45 0.08
CA LEU A 74 -3.13 0.37 -0.45
C LEU A 74 -1.99 0.59 0.56
N ALA A 75 -2.32 0.76 1.84
CA ALA A 75 -1.33 0.88 2.91
C ALA A 75 -0.52 -0.41 3.07
N ALA A 76 -1.17 -1.57 3.03
CA ALA A 76 -0.48 -2.86 3.09
C ALA A 76 0.41 -3.08 1.87
N GLU A 77 -0.04 -2.73 0.67
CA GLU A 77 0.75 -2.82 -0.57
C GLU A 77 1.98 -1.92 -0.51
N ALA A 78 1.84 -0.70 0.02
CA ALA A 78 2.97 0.20 0.22
C ALA A 78 4.00 -0.38 1.20
N LEU A 79 3.55 -0.98 2.31
CA LEU A 79 4.42 -1.62 3.29
C LEU A 79 5.07 -2.89 2.71
N ASN A 80 4.33 -3.70 1.96
CA ASN A 80 4.89 -4.87 1.27
C ASN A 80 5.99 -4.46 0.30
N THR A 81 5.75 -3.44 -0.53
CA THR A 81 6.76 -2.91 -1.45
C THR A 81 7.99 -2.36 -0.72
N ALA A 82 7.80 -1.68 0.43
CA ALA A 82 8.90 -1.20 1.25
C ALA A 82 9.74 -2.37 1.81
N ILE A 83 9.09 -3.45 2.28
CA ILE A 83 9.76 -4.67 2.73
C ILE A 83 10.57 -5.28 1.58
N GLU A 84 10.00 -5.42 0.40
CA GLU A 84 10.69 -5.96 -0.78
C GLU A 84 11.94 -5.15 -1.13
N VAL A 85 11.83 -3.82 -1.16
CA VAL A 85 12.98 -2.93 -1.45
C VAL A 85 14.10 -3.12 -0.44
N VAL A 86 13.78 -3.19 0.86
CA VAL A 86 14.77 -3.39 1.93
C VAL A 86 15.40 -4.77 1.83
N VAL A 87 14.58 -5.79 1.67
CA VAL A 87 15.05 -7.19 1.59
C VAL A 87 15.94 -7.41 0.38
N ASP A 88 15.56 -6.89 -0.79
CA ASP A 88 16.36 -7.03 -2.02
C ASP A 88 17.70 -6.31 -1.92
N HIS A 89 17.78 -5.23 -1.15
CA HIS A 89 19.03 -4.53 -0.87
C HIS A 89 19.94 -5.33 0.08
N LEU A 90 19.36 -5.93 1.12
CA LEU A 90 20.11 -6.67 2.14
C LEU A 90 20.52 -8.08 1.68
N ALA A 91 19.70 -8.70 0.87
CA ALA A 91 19.90 -10.07 0.38
C ALA A 91 19.66 -10.14 -1.14
N PRO A 92 20.64 -9.68 -1.96
CA PRO A 92 20.53 -9.73 -3.42
C PRO A 92 20.55 -11.16 -3.98
N GLY A 93 20.98 -12.14 -3.17
CA GLY A 93 20.93 -13.58 -3.46
C GLY A 93 19.79 -14.25 -2.70
N TRP A 94 19.73 -15.60 -2.81
CA TRP A 94 18.75 -16.37 -2.04
C TRP A 94 19.08 -16.37 -0.55
N ALA A 95 18.10 -16.04 0.29
CA ALA A 95 18.19 -16.13 1.74
C ALA A 95 16.82 -16.50 2.32
N GLU A 96 16.78 -17.39 3.32
CA GLU A 96 15.54 -17.88 3.92
C GLU A 96 14.73 -16.74 4.56
N PHE A 97 15.37 -15.87 5.34
CA PHE A 97 14.70 -14.73 5.97
C PHE A 97 14.10 -13.76 4.93
N ALA A 98 14.77 -13.60 3.79
CA ALA A 98 14.31 -12.73 2.71
C ALA A 98 13.03 -13.26 2.07
N ARG A 99 12.98 -14.57 1.82
CA ARG A 99 11.77 -15.26 1.35
C ARG A 99 10.65 -15.12 2.37
N ASP A 100 10.91 -15.43 3.64
CA ASP A 100 9.90 -15.41 4.68
C ASP A 100 9.31 -14.00 4.89
N ALA A 101 10.15 -12.96 4.85
CA ALA A 101 9.70 -11.57 4.94
C ALA A 101 8.78 -11.18 3.76
N LYS A 102 9.12 -11.56 2.54
CA LYS A 102 8.31 -11.32 1.34
C LYS A 102 7.00 -12.09 1.38
N ASP A 103 7.03 -13.36 1.81
CA ASP A 103 5.84 -14.20 1.92
C ASP A 103 4.84 -13.61 2.95
N LEU A 104 5.33 -13.12 4.09
CA LEU A 104 4.50 -12.47 5.10
C LEU A 104 3.90 -11.15 4.62
N GLY A 105 4.66 -10.34 3.91
CA GLY A 105 4.16 -9.10 3.31
C GLY A 105 3.07 -9.38 2.28
N SER A 106 3.29 -10.35 1.40
CA SER A 106 2.32 -10.79 0.41
C SER A 106 1.04 -11.36 1.05
N LEU A 107 1.18 -12.13 2.15
CA LEU A 107 0.03 -12.64 2.91
C LEU A 107 -0.84 -11.51 3.47
N ALA A 108 -0.22 -10.45 4.01
CA ALA A 108 -0.96 -9.29 4.52
C ALA A 108 -1.80 -8.62 3.43
N VAL A 109 -1.24 -8.44 2.23
CA VAL A 109 -1.97 -7.92 1.07
C VAL A 109 -3.12 -8.86 0.69
N LEU A 110 -2.88 -10.16 0.60
CA LEU A 110 -3.90 -11.16 0.27
C LEU A 110 -5.08 -11.14 1.26
N CYS A 111 -4.81 -11.01 2.56
CA CYS A 111 -5.86 -10.89 3.58
C CYS A 111 -6.74 -9.67 3.35
N LEU A 112 -6.16 -8.54 2.98
CA LEU A 112 -6.92 -7.31 2.71
C LEU A 112 -7.65 -7.35 1.36
N ILE A 113 -7.12 -8.02 0.35
CA ILE A 113 -7.86 -8.31 -0.88
C ILE A 113 -9.12 -9.13 -0.52
N GLY A 114 -8.97 -10.19 0.28
CA GLY A 114 -10.08 -11.00 0.75
C GLY A 114 -11.13 -10.20 1.52
N ALA A 115 -10.69 -9.32 2.43
CA ALA A 115 -11.59 -8.44 3.18
C ALA A 115 -12.36 -7.47 2.28
N ASN A 116 -11.70 -6.87 1.29
CA ASN A 116 -12.35 -5.98 0.31
C ASN A 116 -13.39 -6.73 -0.52
N LEU A 117 -13.07 -7.94 -1.01
CA LEU A 117 -14.01 -8.75 -1.80
C LEU A 117 -15.21 -9.20 -0.96
N ALA A 118 -14.98 -9.65 0.27
CA ALA A 118 -16.05 -10.06 1.19
C ALA A 118 -16.98 -8.89 1.51
N PHE A 119 -16.43 -7.71 1.79
CA PHE A 119 -17.23 -6.53 2.07
C PHE A 119 -18.00 -6.04 0.84
N LEU A 120 -17.38 -6.06 -0.35
CA LEU A 120 -18.05 -5.72 -1.60
C LEU A 120 -19.23 -6.65 -1.86
N GLY A 121 -19.05 -7.95 -1.68
CA GLY A 121 -20.13 -8.94 -1.80
C GLY A 121 -21.28 -8.68 -0.84
N TYR A 122 -20.95 -8.38 0.42
CA TYR A 122 -21.96 -7.98 1.42
C TYR A 122 -22.73 -6.73 1.00
N ALA A 123 -22.01 -5.67 0.65
CA ALA A 123 -22.61 -4.38 0.31
C ALA A 123 -23.45 -4.39 -0.98
N LEU A 124 -23.18 -5.33 -1.89
CA LEU A 124 -24.01 -5.53 -3.09
C LEU A 124 -25.24 -6.42 -2.84
N ALA A 125 -25.23 -7.19 -1.74
CA ALA A 125 -26.34 -8.09 -1.38
C ALA A 125 -27.38 -7.43 -0.45
N THR A 126 -27.04 -6.30 0.17
CA THR A 126 -27.92 -5.54 1.09
C THR A 126 -28.53 -4.33 0.40
#